data_f9b85f25e5951ee1bf513ff968d97d65
#
_entry.id   f9b85f25e5951ee1bf513ff968d97d65
#
_cell.length_a   1.000
_cell.length_b   1.000
_cell.length_c   1.000
_cell.angle_alpha   90.00
_cell.angle_beta   90.00
_cell.angle_gamma   90.00
#
_symmetry.space_group_name_H-M   'P 1'
#
loop_
_entity.id
_entity.type
_entity.pdbx_description
1 polymer ?
#
loop_
_entity_poly.entity_id
_entity_poly.type
_entity_poly.pdbx_seq_one_letter_code
_entity_poly.pdbx_strand_id
1 'polypeptide(L)'
;MDQLCKRIDSYYDNMVSTLETLVNIDSGADCPEGIKEVAANVGDHLKSIGFQVEYLDYPGIATHVLATRKGTAPDARNVMIIGHLDTVFPKGTAAARPFRQEHGIAYGPGVLDMKSGVTIALYALRAMSELDLIKNNVTVMFVGDEEAGHPYTDAAEQLRKAAAGKDAVFNMETGSDKGTVVLGRTGIYYPEITVEGIA
;
A
#
# COMPACT_ATOMS: atom_id res chain seq x y z
N MET A 1 -7.42 21.98 -9.46
CA MET A 1 -7.45 20.63 -10.06
C MET A 1 -6.41 20.52 -11.18
N ASP A 2 -6.43 21.39 -12.18
CA ASP A 2 -5.51 21.38 -13.34
C ASP A 2 -4.00 21.33 -12.97
N GLN A 3 -3.59 22.12 -11.98
CA GLN A 3 -2.18 22.17 -11.57
C GLN A 3 -1.73 20.86 -10.92
N LEU A 4 -2.59 20.22 -10.10
CA LEU A 4 -2.30 18.94 -9.48
C LEU A 4 -2.19 17.82 -10.52
N CYS A 5 -3.14 17.74 -11.46
CA CYS A 5 -3.09 16.75 -12.54
C CYS A 5 -1.81 16.91 -13.38
N LYS A 6 -1.48 18.14 -13.82
CA LYS A 6 -0.24 18.40 -14.56
C LYS A 6 1.01 18.02 -13.78
N ARG A 7 1.02 18.22 -12.45
CA ARG A 7 2.13 17.80 -11.60
C ARG A 7 2.24 16.28 -11.55
N ILE A 8 1.12 15.56 -11.38
CA ILE A 8 1.10 14.09 -11.39
C ILE A 8 1.56 13.56 -12.76
N ASP A 9 1.06 14.12 -13.85
CA ASP A 9 1.47 13.73 -15.22
C ASP A 9 2.98 13.88 -15.42
N SER A 10 3.61 14.91 -14.82
CA SER A 10 5.05 15.12 -14.91
C SER A 10 5.90 14.06 -14.19
N TYR A 11 5.29 13.20 -13.38
CA TYR A 11 5.98 12.12 -12.67
C TYR A 11 5.85 10.77 -13.35
N TYR A 12 5.24 10.68 -14.53
CA TYR A 12 4.95 9.40 -15.16
C TYR A 12 6.16 8.44 -15.16
N ASP A 13 7.29 8.90 -15.67
CA ASP A 13 8.51 8.07 -15.72
C ASP A 13 9.02 7.68 -14.32
N ASN A 14 8.93 8.59 -13.35
CA ASN A 14 9.30 8.32 -11.97
C ASN A 14 8.34 7.30 -11.32
N MET A 15 7.04 7.39 -11.60
CA MET A 15 6.05 6.43 -11.12
C MET A 15 6.32 5.04 -11.69
N VAL A 16 6.60 4.94 -12.98
CA VAL A 16 6.95 3.68 -13.65
C VAL A 16 8.22 3.09 -13.02
N SER A 17 9.27 3.90 -12.85
CA SER A 17 10.53 3.45 -12.25
C SER A 17 10.37 2.99 -10.79
N THR A 18 9.54 3.70 -9.99
CA THR A 18 9.23 3.28 -8.62
C THR A 18 8.46 1.97 -8.63
N LEU A 19 7.44 1.85 -9.49
CA LEU A 19 6.66 0.61 -9.63
C LEU A 19 7.55 -0.56 -10.05
N GLU A 20 8.44 -0.37 -11.02
CA GLU A 20 9.44 -1.35 -11.45
C GLU A 20 10.32 -1.81 -10.28
N THR A 21 10.83 -0.86 -9.48
CA THR A 21 11.64 -1.18 -8.30
C THR A 21 10.86 -2.05 -7.32
N LEU A 22 9.63 -1.67 -6.98
CA LEU A 22 8.81 -2.41 -6.03
C LEU A 22 8.41 -3.79 -6.56
N VAL A 23 8.06 -3.89 -7.85
CA VAL A 23 7.63 -5.15 -8.48
C VAL A 23 8.78 -6.15 -8.58
N ASN A 24 10.01 -5.69 -8.79
CA ASN A 24 11.18 -6.56 -8.88
C ASN A 24 11.72 -7.04 -7.51
N ILE A 25 11.07 -6.66 -6.41
CA ILE A 25 11.33 -7.21 -5.08
C ILE A 25 10.30 -8.29 -4.79
N ASP A 26 10.74 -9.53 -4.54
CA ASP A 26 9.86 -10.59 -4.03
C ASP A 26 9.37 -10.20 -2.64
N SER A 27 8.05 -10.14 -2.44
CA SER A 27 7.43 -9.75 -1.17
C SER A 27 6.25 -10.65 -0.78
N GLY A 28 6.32 -11.93 -1.13
CA GLY A 28 5.38 -12.93 -0.62
C GLY A 28 5.60 -13.28 0.85
N ALA A 29 4.66 -13.98 1.46
CA ALA A 29 4.72 -14.39 2.86
C ALA A 29 5.97 -15.24 3.21
N ASP A 30 6.57 -15.89 2.20
CA ASP A 30 7.81 -16.66 2.32
C ASP A 30 9.09 -15.81 2.12
N CYS A 31 8.94 -14.49 1.97
CA CYS A 31 10.04 -13.55 1.73
C CYS A 31 9.96 -12.30 2.64
N PRO A 32 10.00 -12.42 3.98
CA PRO A 32 9.87 -11.29 4.91
C PRO A 32 10.95 -10.23 4.71
N GLU A 33 12.15 -10.60 4.26
CA GLU A 33 13.21 -9.65 3.94
C GLU A 33 12.83 -8.74 2.76
N GLY A 34 12.17 -9.30 1.74
CA GLY A 34 11.68 -8.51 0.62
C GLY A 34 10.51 -7.61 1.01
N ILE A 35 9.60 -8.06 1.89
CA ILE A 35 8.56 -7.19 2.46
C ILE A 35 9.22 -6.00 3.19
N LYS A 36 10.27 -6.25 3.96
CA LYS A 36 11.04 -5.22 4.65
C LYS A 36 11.72 -4.25 3.68
N GLU A 37 12.25 -4.75 2.57
CA GLU A 37 12.87 -3.92 1.53
C GLU A 37 11.82 -3.03 0.83
N VAL A 38 10.64 -3.57 0.50
CA VAL A 38 9.51 -2.78 -0.01
C VAL A 38 9.09 -1.72 0.99
N ALA A 39 8.96 -2.09 2.28
CA ALA A 39 8.62 -1.16 3.35
C ALA A 39 9.63 -0.01 3.48
N ALA A 40 10.93 -0.32 3.36
CA ALA A 40 11.99 0.69 3.39
C ALA A 40 11.89 1.67 2.22
N ASN A 41 11.72 1.18 0.99
CA ASN A 41 11.54 2.02 -0.20
C ASN A 41 10.33 2.97 -0.06
N VAL A 42 9.21 2.44 0.40
CA VAL A 42 7.97 3.21 0.63
C VAL A 42 8.17 4.24 1.74
N GLY A 43 8.77 3.82 2.86
CA GLY A 43 9.03 4.71 3.99
C GLY A 43 9.98 5.85 3.64
N ASP A 44 11.02 5.59 2.86
CA ASP A 44 11.97 6.61 2.44
C ASP A 44 11.34 7.62 1.48
N HIS A 45 10.44 7.16 0.59
CA HIS A 45 9.65 8.07 -0.24
C HIS A 45 8.78 8.99 0.66
N LEU A 46 8.06 8.43 1.63
CA LEU A 46 7.20 9.19 2.55
C LEU A 46 8.01 10.19 3.39
N LYS A 47 9.19 9.79 3.91
CA LYS A 47 10.12 10.70 4.62
C LYS A 47 10.54 11.86 3.73
N SER A 48 10.85 11.60 2.45
CA SER A 48 11.31 12.61 1.50
C SER A 48 10.29 13.73 1.26
N ILE A 49 9.02 13.46 1.51
CA ILE A 49 7.92 14.41 1.39
C ILE A 49 7.36 14.87 2.75
N GLY A 50 8.14 14.72 3.83
CA GLY A 50 7.86 15.31 5.13
C GLY A 50 6.94 14.51 6.05
N PHE A 51 6.76 13.21 5.82
CA PHE A 51 6.09 12.33 6.77
C PHE A 51 7.05 11.86 7.87
N GLN A 52 6.54 11.73 9.09
CA GLN A 52 7.17 10.94 10.14
C GLN A 52 6.80 9.48 9.90
N VAL A 53 7.81 8.61 9.79
CA VAL A 53 7.65 7.19 9.44
C VAL A 53 8.11 6.31 10.59
N GLU A 54 7.26 5.38 10.96
CA GLU A 54 7.51 4.29 11.91
C GLU A 54 7.38 2.95 11.18
N TYR A 55 8.30 2.03 11.46
CA TYR A 55 8.23 0.66 10.97
C TYR A 55 7.79 -0.25 12.12
N LEU A 56 6.69 -0.95 11.91
CA LEU A 56 6.22 -1.99 12.82
C LEU A 56 6.79 -3.32 12.31
N ASP A 57 7.89 -3.74 12.90
CA ASP A 57 8.67 -4.90 12.44
C ASP A 57 8.27 -6.15 13.23
N TYR A 58 7.88 -7.20 12.52
CA TYR A 58 7.58 -8.54 13.03
C TYR A 58 8.63 -9.49 12.48
N PRO A 59 9.72 -9.75 13.21
CA PRO A 59 10.90 -10.48 12.72
C PRO A 59 10.55 -11.83 12.10
N GLY A 60 10.99 -12.06 10.86
CA GLY A 60 10.72 -13.29 10.12
C GLY A 60 9.28 -13.44 9.59
N ILE A 61 8.46 -12.41 9.72
CA ILE A 61 7.04 -12.43 9.31
C ILE A 61 6.76 -11.28 8.35
N ALA A 62 6.75 -10.03 8.85
CA ALA A 62 6.36 -8.86 8.08
C ALA A 62 6.95 -7.57 8.65
N THR A 63 6.96 -6.51 7.85
CA THR A 63 7.21 -5.14 8.29
C THR A 63 6.08 -4.25 7.75
N HIS A 64 5.41 -3.53 8.64
CA HIS A 64 4.39 -2.55 8.26
C HIS A 64 4.99 -1.14 8.27
N VAL A 65 4.40 -0.24 7.48
CA VAL A 65 4.74 1.17 7.44
C VAL A 65 3.58 1.98 8.02
N LEU A 66 3.84 2.70 9.11
CA LEU A 66 2.93 3.70 9.65
C LEU A 66 3.58 5.07 9.45
N ALA A 67 2.92 5.96 8.73
CA ALA A 67 3.44 7.29 8.48
C ALA A 67 2.38 8.36 8.77
N THR A 68 2.82 9.49 9.35
CA THR A 68 1.93 10.59 9.70
C THR A 68 2.49 11.91 9.25
N ARG A 69 1.62 12.80 8.81
CA ARG A 69 1.94 14.20 8.53
C ARG A 69 0.79 15.10 8.95
N LYS A 70 1.10 16.15 9.71
CA LYS A 70 0.12 17.16 10.10
C LYS A 70 -0.25 18.04 8.91
N GLY A 71 -1.52 18.33 8.77
CA GLY A 71 -2.03 19.30 7.81
C GLY A 71 -1.77 20.74 8.26
N THR A 72 -1.90 21.67 7.32
CA THR A 72 -1.67 23.10 7.57
C THR A 72 -2.94 23.91 7.84
N ALA A 73 -4.14 23.31 7.64
CA ALA A 73 -5.39 24.00 7.93
C ALA A 73 -5.66 24.04 9.44
N PRO A 74 -6.22 25.15 9.97
CA PRO A 74 -6.59 25.25 11.38
C PRO A 74 -7.71 24.28 11.79
N ASP A 75 -8.56 23.90 10.84
CA ASP A 75 -9.66 22.93 10.96
C ASP A 75 -9.33 21.61 10.23
N ALA A 76 -8.07 21.22 10.24
CA ALA A 76 -7.59 20.03 9.54
C ALA A 76 -8.37 18.78 9.94
N ARG A 77 -8.98 18.14 8.95
CA ARG A 77 -9.60 16.82 9.09
C ARG A 77 -8.54 15.72 9.17
N ASN A 78 -8.93 14.55 9.64
CA ASN A 78 -8.07 13.39 9.77
C ASN A 78 -8.37 12.39 8.63
N VAL A 79 -7.43 12.25 7.70
CA VAL A 79 -7.55 11.36 6.54
C VAL A 79 -6.57 10.21 6.69
N MET A 80 -6.97 9.02 6.28
CA MET A 80 -6.10 7.85 6.26
C MET A 80 -6.04 7.22 4.88
N ILE A 81 -4.87 6.73 4.52
CA ILE A 81 -4.60 5.92 3.32
C ILE A 81 -4.12 4.56 3.80
N ILE A 82 -4.72 3.49 3.28
CA ILE A 82 -4.37 2.12 3.62
C ILE A 82 -4.08 1.28 2.37
N GLY A 83 -3.33 0.20 2.57
CA GLY A 83 -3.01 -0.80 1.57
C GLY A 83 -2.02 -1.81 2.12
N HIS A 84 -1.47 -2.65 1.24
CA HIS A 84 -0.48 -3.65 1.62
C HIS A 84 0.77 -3.65 0.73
N LEU A 85 1.84 -4.29 1.22
CA LEU A 85 3.17 -4.34 0.62
C LEU A 85 3.53 -5.74 0.13
N ASP A 86 2.88 -6.75 0.67
CA ASP A 86 3.08 -8.14 0.34
C ASP A 86 2.35 -8.55 -0.95
N THR A 87 2.58 -9.77 -1.37
CA THR A 87 1.96 -10.37 -2.55
C THR A 87 1.73 -11.87 -2.33
N VAL A 88 0.82 -12.46 -3.08
CA VAL A 88 0.59 -13.93 -3.10
C VAL A 88 1.74 -14.72 -3.75
N PHE A 89 2.74 -14.05 -4.35
CA PHE A 89 3.75 -14.71 -5.16
C PHE A 89 4.93 -15.20 -4.32
N PRO A 90 5.38 -16.46 -4.50
CA PRO A 90 6.50 -17.02 -3.78
C PRO A 90 7.83 -16.38 -4.21
N LYS A 91 8.84 -16.53 -3.34
CA LYS A 91 10.21 -16.09 -3.59
C LYS A 91 10.76 -16.64 -4.90
N GLY A 92 11.46 -15.76 -5.66
CA GLY A 92 12.01 -16.07 -6.98
C GLY A 92 11.08 -15.71 -8.14
N THR A 93 9.83 -15.31 -7.84
CA THR A 93 8.87 -14.94 -8.90
C THR A 93 9.29 -13.66 -9.62
N ALA A 94 9.82 -12.66 -8.91
CA ALA A 94 10.29 -11.42 -9.51
C ALA A 94 11.43 -11.67 -10.52
N ALA A 95 12.37 -12.57 -10.19
CA ALA A 95 13.43 -12.96 -11.11
C ALA A 95 12.92 -13.74 -12.32
N ALA A 96 11.92 -14.60 -12.16
CA ALA A 96 11.32 -15.39 -13.24
C ALA A 96 10.39 -14.59 -14.15
N ARG A 97 9.72 -13.57 -13.61
CA ARG A 97 8.76 -12.69 -14.29
C ARG A 97 9.00 -11.23 -13.90
N PRO A 98 10.15 -10.63 -14.25
CA PRO A 98 10.48 -9.27 -13.87
C PRO A 98 9.48 -8.27 -14.44
N PHE A 99 9.46 -7.08 -13.85
CA PHE A 99 8.68 -5.98 -14.40
C PHE A 99 8.99 -5.78 -15.87
N ARG A 100 7.94 -5.60 -16.66
CA ARG A 100 8.03 -5.19 -18.06
C ARG A 100 6.83 -4.34 -18.44
N GLN A 101 7.03 -3.47 -19.39
CA GLN A 101 5.97 -2.63 -19.94
C GLN A 101 5.87 -2.87 -21.44
N GLU A 102 4.66 -3.20 -21.92
CA GLU A 102 4.37 -3.44 -23.34
C GLU A 102 3.03 -2.81 -23.70
N HIS A 103 3.00 -2.03 -24.77
CA HIS A 103 1.76 -1.41 -25.28
C HIS A 103 0.96 -0.62 -24.23
N GLY A 104 1.64 0.05 -23.30
CA GLY A 104 1.00 0.81 -22.22
C GLY A 104 0.47 -0.02 -21.05
N ILE A 105 0.77 -1.32 -21.02
CA ILE A 105 0.40 -2.24 -19.95
C ILE A 105 1.66 -2.65 -19.18
N ALA A 106 1.63 -2.58 -17.86
CA ALA A 106 2.68 -3.06 -16.97
C ALA A 106 2.39 -4.50 -16.51
N TYR A 107 3.42 -5.32 -16.46
CA TYR A 107 3.38 -6.72 -16.05
C TYR A 107 4.41 -6.99 -14.96
N GLY A 108 4.11 -7.90 -14.05
CA GLY A 108 5.02 -8.36 -13.01
C GLY A 108 4.26 -8.80 -11.75
N PRO A 109 4.91 -9.47 -10.77
CA PRO A 109 4.25 -9.94 -9.55
C PRO A 109 3.82 -8.75 -8.67
N GLY A 110 2.53 -8.74 -8.28
CA GLY A 110 1.98 -7.66 -7.45
C GLY A 110 1.87 -6.30 -8.16
N VAL A 111 2.05 -6.23 -9.50
CA VAL A 111 1.97 -4.96 -10.25
C VAL A 111 0.60 -4.31 -10.10
N LEU A 112 -0.48 -5.07 -10.08
CA LEU A 112 -1.84 -4.58 -9.88
C LEU A 112 -2.26 -4.65 -8.41
N ASP A 113 -1.94 -5.75 -7.75
CA ASP A 113 -2.30 -6.07 -6.38
C ASP A 113 -1.03 -6.15 -5.50
N MET A 114 -0.69 -5.06 -4.70
CA MET A 114 -1.27 -3.73 -4.96
C MET A 114 -0.17 -2.66 -5.08
N LYS A 115 1.01 -3.03 -5.63
CA LYS A 115 2.18 -2.12 -5.74
C LYS A 115 1.90 -0.88 -6.58
N SER A 116 0.98 -0.98 -7.58
CA SER A 116 0.51 0.22 -8.31
C SER A 116 -0.30 1.16 -7.44
N GLY A 117 -1.19 0.64 -6.58
CA GLY A 117 -1.96 1.45 -5.64
C GLY A 117 -1.05 2.17 -4.64
N VAL A 118 -0.03 1.48 -4.11
CA VAL A 118 1.01 2.09 -3.27
C VAL A 118 1.73 3.21 -4.03
N THR A 119 2.18 2.96 -5.27
CA THR A 119 2.85 3.96 -6.10
C THR A 119 1.96 5.18 -6.37
N ILE A 120 0.69 4.98 -6.68
CA ILE A 120 -0.29 6.07 -6.88
C ILE A 120 -0.40 6.93 -5.60
N ALA A 121 -0.52 6.30 -4.43
CA ALA A 121 -0.59 7.02 -3.16
C ALA A 121 0.65 7.88 -2.91
N LEU A 122 1.84 7.32 -3.13
CA LEU A 122 3.11 8.02 -2.94
C LEU A 122 3.22 9.27 -3.80
N TYR A 123 2.90 9.17 -5.08
CA TYR A 123 3.04 10.29 -6.02
C TYR A 123 1.90 11.30 -5.92
N ALA A 124 0.70 10.88 -5.54
CA ALA A 124 -0.38 11.81 -5.19
C ALA A 124 0.01 12.67 -3.97
N LEU A 125 0.52 12.05 -2.90
CA LEU A 125 1.01 12.75 -1.72
C LEU A 125 2.21 13.65 -2.02
N ARG A 126 3.12 13.22 -2.89
CA ARG A 126 4.26 14.02 -3.36
C ARG A 126 3.79 15.29 -4.08
N ALA A 127 2.91 15.13 -5.07
CA ALA A 127 2.37 16.26 -5.80
C ALA A 127 1.62 17.25 -4.88
N MET A 128 0.82 16.73 -3.95
CA MET A 128 0.13 17.56 -2.96
C MET A 128 1.12 18.26 -2.02
N SER A 129 2.21 17.60 -1.63
CA SER A 129 3.25 18.20 -0.78
C SER A 129 3.96 19.34 -1.48
N GLU A 130 4.41 19.14 -2.72
CA GLU A 130 5.15 20.14 -3.50
C GLU A 130 4.28 21.36 -3.88
N LEU A 131 2.98 21.19 -3.92
CA LEU A 131 2.01 22.26 -4.20
C LEU A 131 1.38 22.87 -2.93
N ASP A 132 1.89 22.53 -1.74
CA ASP A 132 1.35 22.96 -0.45
C ASP A 132 -0.15 22.66 -0.27
N LEU A 133 -0.62 21.53 -0.82
CA LEU A 133 -2.03 21.11 -0.78
C LEU A 133 -2.34 20.13 0.37
N ILE A 134 -1.36 19.71 1.17
CA ILE A 134 -1.62 18.87 2.35
C ILE A 134 -2.17 19.75 3.49
N LYS A 135 -3.47 20.01 3.41
CA LYS A 135 -4.19 20.82 4.40
C LYS A 135 -4.71 19.99 5.57
N ASN A 136 -5.03 18.73 5.34
CA ASN A 136 -5.55 17.79 6.35
C ASN A 136 -4.42 17.00 7.01
N ASN A 137 -4.67 16.47 8.22
CA ASN A 137 -3.79 15.49 8.84
C ASN A 137 -3.89 14.18 8.04
N VAL A 138 -2.75 13.65 7.62
CA VAL A 138 -2.69 12.43 6.82
C VAL A 138 -1.98 11.34 7.62
N THR A 139 -2.63 10.18 7.71
CA THR A 139 -2.03 8.93 8.19
C THR A 139 -1.96 7.97 7.00
N VAL A 140 -0.82 7.35 6.80
CA VAL A 140 -0.64 6.26 5.82
C VAL A 140 -0.30 5.01 6.61
N MET A 141 -0.98 3.91 6.34
CA MET A 141 -0.63 2.62 6.90
C MET A 141 -0.66 1.56 5.81
N PHE A 142 0.52 1.01 5.50
CA PHE A 142 0.68 -0.11 4.60
C PHE A 142 1.16 -1.32 5.40
N VAL A 143 0.38 -2.40 5.36
CA VAL A 143 0.69 -3.65 6.06
C VAL A 143 1.47 -4.61 5.15
N GLY A 144 2.23 -5.51 5.70
CA GLY A 144 3.09 -6.41 4.94
C GLY A 144 2.69 -7.88 5.05
N ASP A 145 1.41 -8.18 5.39
CA ASP A 145 0.90 -9.54 5.58
C ASP A 145 -0.61 -9.67 5.29
N GLU A 146 -1.14 -8.79 4.42
CA GLU A 146 -2.55 -8.78 4.06
C GLU A 146 -2.95 -10.07 3.35
N GLU A 147 -2.15 -10.49 2.37
CA GLU A 147 -2.39 -11.67 1.54
C GLU A 147 -2.36 -12.99 2.34
N ALA A 148 -1.69 -12.99 3.49
CA ALA A 148 -1.73 -14.09 4.43
C ALA A 148 -2.91 -14.02 5.42
N GLY A 149 -3.65 -12.90 5.47
CA GLY A 149 -4.78 -12.69 6.40
C GLY A 149 -4.37 -12.35 7.84
N HIS A 150 -3.18 -11.79 8.04
CA HIS A 150 -2.64 -11.36 9.34
C HIS A 150 -2.54 -12.45 10.43
N PRO A 151 -2.09 -13.69 10.13
CA PRO A 151 -2.20 -14.79 11.08
C PRO A 151 -1.21 -14.67 12.25
N TYR A 152 -0.13 -13.88 12.11
CA TYR A 152 0.97 -13.81 13.06
C TYR A 152 1.34 -12.38 13.48
N THR A 153 0.51 -11.39 13.12
CA THR A 153 0.68 -9.99 13.47
C THR A 153 -0.60 -9.43 14.09
N ASP A 154 -0.53 -8.24 14.67
CA ASP A 154 -1.71 -7.50 15.12
C ASP A 154 -2.17 -6.43 14.11
N ALA A 155 -1.83 -6.59 12.82
CA ALA A 155 -2.12 -5.62 11.76
C ALA A 155 -3.59 -5.20 11.73
N ALA A 156 -4.52 -6.13 11.85
CA ALA A 156 -5.96 -5.82 11.88
C ALA A 156 -6.36 -4.94 13.08
N GLU A 157 -5.71 -5.09 14.22
CA GLU A 157 -5.92 -4.24 15.39
C GLU A 157 -5.30 -2.86 15.20
N GLN A 158 -4.07 -2.81 14.68
CA GLN A 158 -3.37 -1.57 14.36
C GLN A 158 -4.12 -0.75 13.31
N LEU A 159 -4.62 -1.37 12.25
CA LEU A 159 -5.47 -0.72 11.25
C LEU A 159 -6.74 -0.12 11.88
N ARG A 160 -7.44 -0.88 12.72
CA ARG A 160 -8.64 -0.39 13.44
C ARG A 160 -8.32 0.77 14.37
N LYS A 161 -7.22 0.71 15.12
CA LYS A 161 -6.76 1.80 15.98
C LYS A 161 -6.41 3.04 15.17
N ALA A 162 -5.66 2.88 14.09
CA ALA A 162 -5.26 3.98 13.23
C ALA A 162 -6.44 4.62 12.48
N ALA A 163 -7.48 3.83 12.13
CA ALA A 163 -8.68 4.32 11.46
C ALA A 163 -9.69 4.99 12.41
N ALA A 164 -9.58 4.74 13.72
CA ALA A 164 -10.50 5.33 14.70
C ALA A 164 -10.42 6.87 14.67
N GLY A 165 -11.59 7.52 14.55
CA GLY A 165 -11.69 8.98 14.49
C GLY A 165 -11.18 9.63 13.21
N LYS A 166 -11.00 8.85 12.13
CA LYS A 166 -10.71 9.41 10.80
C LYS A 166 -12.00 9.86 10.11
N ASP A 167 -11.92 11.00 9.45
CA ASP A 167 -13.04 11.54 8.67
C ASP A 167 -13.21 10.82 7.32
N ALA A 168 -12.10 10.27 6.79
CA ALA A 168 -12.09 9.47 5.57
C ALA A 168 -10.92 8.47 5.59
N VAL A 169 -11.17 7.28 5.02
CA VAL A 169 -10.15 6.26 4.78
C VAL A 169 -10.18 5.89 3.30
N PHE A 170 -9.04 5.99 2.63
CA PHE A 170 -8.83 5.60 1.24
C PHE A 170 -8.06 4.29 1.21
N ASN A 171 -8.72 3.22 0.75
CA ASN A 171 -8.06 1.97 0.45
C ASN A 171 -7.53 2.02 -0.99
N MET A 172 -6.23 1.80 -1.16
CA MET A 172 -5.55 1.88 -2.44
C MET A 172 -5.53 0.56 -3.21
N GLU A 173 -6.39 -0.38 -2.79
CA GLU A 173 -6.65 -1.64 -3.48
C GLU A 173 -7.15 -1.45 -4.91
N THR A 174 -7.12 -2.56 -5.66
CA THR A 174 -7.56 -2.58 -7.05
C THR A 174 -9.00 -2.09 -7.20
N GLY A 175 -9.19 -1.12 -8.07
CA GLY A 175 -10.51 -0.62 -8.48
C GLY A 175 -11.11 -1.45 -9.63
N SER A 176 -12.20 -0.94 -10.20
CA SER A 176 -12.75 -1.49 -11.43
C SER A 176 -12.09 -0.84 -12.67
N ASP A 177 -12.13 -1.55 -13.80
CA ASP A 177 -11.74 -1.07 -15.13
C ASP A 177 -12.53 0.18 -15.59
N LYS A 178 -13.65 0.48 -14.92
CA LYS A 178 -14.52 1.63 -15.21
C LYS A 178 -14.19 2.88 -14.40
N GLY A 179 -13.11 2.87 -13.60
CA GLY A 179 -12.72 4.00 -12.75
C GLY A 179 -13.74 4.32 -11.65
N THR A 180 -14.50 3.35 -11.20
CA THR A 180 -15.47 3.51 -10.11
C THR A 180 -14.81 3.41 -8.75
N VAL A 181 -15.38 4.11 -7.76
CA VAL A 181 -14.98 3.99 -6.35
C VAL A 181 -15.86 2.97 -5.65
N VAL A 182 -15.26 2.00 -4.97
CA VAL A 182 -15.97 1.01 -4.17
C VAL A 182 -16.24 1.60 -2.79
N LEU A 183 -17.51 1.75 -2.41
CA LEU A 183 -17.94 2.34 -1.13
C LEU A 183 -18.26 1.32 -0.05
N GLY A 184 -18.25 0.03 -0.37
CA GLY A 184 -18.54 -1.05 0.58
C GLY A 184 -18.24 -2.42 0.00
N ARG A 185 -18.01 -3.38 0.88
CA ARG A 185 -17.75 -4.78 0.56
C ARG A 185 -18.60 -5.69 1.41
N THR A 186 -18.93 -6.87 0.90
CA THR A 186 -19.49 -7.97 1.69
C THR A 186 -18.41 -8.63 2.52
N GLY A 187 -18.79 -9.16 3.69
CA GLY A 187 -17.88 -9.98 4.49
C GLY A 187 -17.59 -11.31 3.80
N ILE A 188 -16.37 -11.83 3.99
CA ILE A 188 -15.94 -13.15 3.56
C ILE A 188 -15.73 -14.00 4.81
N TYR A 189 -16.24 -15.22 4.81
CA TYR A 189 -16.05 -16.18 5.89
C TYR A 189 -15.45 -17.47 5.31
N TYR A 190 -14.44 -17.99 6.00
CA TYR A 190 -13.82 -19.28 5.68
C TYR A 190 -14.15 -20.28 6.80
N PRO A 191 -15.33 -20.96 6.76
CA PRO A 191 -15.67 -21.94 7.78
C PRO A 191 -14.83 -23.21 7.59
N GLU A 192 -14.25 -23.69 8.67
CA GLU A 192 -13.66 -25.02 8.74
C GLU A 192 -14.62 -25.94 9.44
N ILE A 193 -14.96 -27.08 8.80
CA ILE A 193 -15.85 -28.09 9.36
C ILE A 193 -15.04 -29.39 9.51
N THR A 194 -14.81 -29.79 10.75
CA THR A 194 -14.17 -31.06 11.06
C THR A 194 -15.25 -32.06 11.47
N VAL A 195 -15.27 -33.22 10.82
CA VAL A 195 -16.16 -34.32 11.17
C VAL A 195 -15.34 -35.52 11.60
N GLU A 196 -15.51 -35.94 12.85
CA GLU A 196 -14.90 -37.16 13.38
C GLU A 196 -15.96 -38.26 13.42
N GLY A 197 -15.63 -39.47 12.93
CA GLY A 197 -16.53 -40.63 12.90
C GLY A 197 -15.76 -41.95 12.88
N ILE A 198 -16.51 -43.04 13.10
CA ILE A 198 -15.98 -44.40 12.97
C ILE A 198 -16.48 -44.88 11.62
N ALA A 199 -15.56 -45.43 10.79
CA ALA A 199 -15.87 -46.06 9.51
C ALA A 199 -16.23 -47.52 9.72
#